data_bfdcc2dd14df2e23269ab8235353b9f1
#
_entry.id   bfdcc2dd14df2e23269ab8235353b9f1
#
_cell.length_a   1.000
_cell.length_b   1.000
_cell.length_c   1.000
_cell.angle_alpha   90.00
_cell.angle_beta   90.00
_cell.angle_gamma   90.00
#
_symmetry.space_group_name_H-M   'P 1'
#
loop_
_entity.id
_entity.type
_entity.pdbx_description
1 polymer ?
#
loop_
_entity_poly.entity_id
_entity_poly.type
_entity_poly.pdbx_seq_one_letter_code
_entity_poly.pdbx_strand_id
1 'polypeptide(L)'
;MMKLRIEERFWGISRRDGGYSERVTADVTFPCEVGAVPEFGSGRRHFFIDKVTEKTIVLSVHYENNPSADETWRIRVGGKRDYMPRSFDGGYKYRFYVTE
;
A
#
# COMPACT_ATOMS: atom_id res chain seq x y z
N MET A 1 -5.55 20.19 3.18
CA MET A 1 -4.96 19.10 3.97
C MET A 1 -4.67 17.91 3.07
N MET A 2 -3.46 17.38 3.13
CA MET A 2 -3.11 16.19 2.35
C MET A 2 -3.82 14.95 2.86
N LYS A 3 -4.18 14.09 1.92
CA LYS A 3 -4.82 12.80 2.20
C LYS A 3 -4.05 11.68 1.51
N LEU A 4 -3.99 10.54 2.17
CA LEU A 4 -3.41 9.31 1.64
C LEU A 4 -4.54 8.36 1.29
N ARG A 5 -4.68 8.04 0.01
CA ARG A 5 -5.58 7.00 -0.46
C ARG A 5 -4.80 5.73 -0.71
N ILE A 6 -5.27 4.63 -0.21
CA ILE A 6 -4.66 3.32 -0.38
C ILE A 6 -5.66 2.39 -1.02
N GLU A 7 -5.30 1.86 -2.19
CA GLU A 7 -6.07 0.83 -2.87
C GLU A 7 -5.33 -0.49 -2.71
N GLU A 8 -5.99 -1.46 -2.09
CA GLU A 8 -5.49 -2.82 -1.95
C GLU A 8 -6.21 -3.72 -2.95
N ARG A 9 -5.45 -4.52 -3.68
CA ARG A 9 -6.01 -5.51 -4.60
C ARG A 9 -5.44 -6.87 -4.29
N PHE A 10 -6.27 -7.87 -4.42
CA PHE A 10 -5.85 -9.28 -4.44
C PHE A 10 -5.76 -9.74 -5.88
N TRP A 11 -4.63 -10.31 -6.25
CA TRP A 11 -4.42 -10.87 -7.57
C TRP A 11 -4.12 -12.36 -7.48
N GLY A 12 -4.42 -13.09 -8.53
CA GLY A 12 -4.17 -14.52 -8.57
C GLY A 12 -4.08 -15.06 -9.99
N ILE A 13 -3.36 -16.15 -10.11
CA ILE A 13 -3.24 -16.91 -11.37
C ILE A 13 -3.87 -18.27 -11.16
N SER A 14 -4.83 -18.60 -12.01
CA SER A 14 -5.46 -19.91 -11.98
C SER A 14 -4.49 -20.98 -12.47
N ARG A 15 -4.31 -22.04 -11.68
CA ARG A 15 -3.46 -23.17 -12.06
C ARG A 15 -4.07 -24.03 -13.16
N ARG A 16 -5.37 -23.91 -13.37
CA ARG A 16 -6.10 -24.68 -14.39
C ARG A 16 -5.84 -24.20 -15.80
N ASP A 17 -5.95 -22.89 -15.99
CA ASP A 17 -5.93 -22.28 -17.33
C ASP A 17 -4.91 -21.17 -17.48
N GLY A 18 -4.16 -20.88 -16.42
CA GLY A 18 -3.21 -19.76 -16.41
C GLY A 18 -3.89 -18.38 -16.40
N GLY A 19 -5.21 -18.33 -16.17
CA GLY A 19 -5.97 -17.09 -16.16
C GLY A 19 -5.58 -16.19 -15.00
N TYR A 20 -5.44 -14.90 -15.28
CA TYR A 20 -5.17 -13.87 -14.29
C TYR A 20 -6.48 -13.27 -13.81
N SER A 21 -6.60 -13.08 -12.50
CA SER A 21 -7.72 -12.37 -11.90
C SER A 21 -7.21 -11.34 -10.89
N GLU A 22 -7.96 -10.27 -10.73
CA GLU A 22 -7.63 -9.20 -9.83
C GLU A 22 -8.91 -8.54 -9.32
N ARG A 23 -8.97 -8.25 -8.02
CA ARG A 23 -10.12 -7.58 -7.43
C ARG A 23 -9.67 -6.58 -6.36
N VAL A 24 -10.40 -5.50 -6.23
CA VAL A 24 -10.19 -4.53 -5.15
C VAL A 24 -10.72 -5.15 -3.85
N THR A 25 -9.87 -5.21 -2.84
CA THR A 25 -10.21 -5.71 -1.51
C THR A 25 -10.35 -4.60 -0.49
N ALA A 26 -9.76 -3.44 -0.75
CA ALA A 26 -9.95 -2.25 0.07
C ALA A 26 -9.61 -1.00 -0.74
N ASP A 27 -10.31 0.08 -0.45
CA ASP A 27 -10.02 1.42 -1.00
C ASP A 27 -10.36 2.41 0.10
N VAL A 28 -9.33 2.94 0.75
CA VAL A 28 -9.48 3.75 1.95
C VAL A 28 -8.69 5.05 1.80
N THR A 29 -9.17 6.08 2.50
CA THR A 29 -8.51 7.38 2.50
C THR A 29 -8.34 7.85 3.94
N PHE A 30 -7.13 8.28 4.27
CA PHE A 30 -6.78 8.78 5.59
C PHE A 30 -6.16 10.17 5.50
N PRO A 31 -6.32 11.01 6.53
CA PRO A 31 -5.53 12.23 6.60
C PRO A 31 -4.04 11.88 6.75
N CYS A 32 -3.18 12.69 6.14
CA CYS A 32 -1.73 12.50 6.26
C CYS A 32 -1.24 13.01 7.61
N GLU A 33 -1.17 12.13 8.57
CA GLU A 33 -0.68 12.40 9.92
C GLU A 33 0.44 11.42 10.25
N VAL A 34 1.49 11.88 10.91
CA VAL A 34 2.59 11.03 11.35
C VAL A 34 2.06 9.97 12.32
N GLY A 35 2.44 8.73 12.06
CA GLY A 35 2.05 7.59 12.89
C GLY A 35 1.56 6.41 12.07
N ALA A 36 1.06 5.42 12.75
CA ALA A 36 0.53 4.22 12.13
C ALA A 36 -0.75 4.53 11.34
N VAL A 37 -0.82 4.03 10.12
CA VAL A 37 -2.05 4.04 9.33
C VAL A 37 -3.01 3.04 9.96
N PRO A 38 -4.30 3.41 10.17
CA PRO A 38 -5.29 2.46 10.70
C PRO A 38 -5.36 1.18 9.88
N GLU A 39 -5.66 0.08 10.52
CA GLU A 39 -5.82 -1.20 9.85
C GLU A 39 -6.93 -1.14 8.80
N PHE A 40 -6.67 -1.78 7.65
CA PHE A 40 -7.64 -1.89 6.57
C PHE A 40 -7.36 -3.15 5.76
N GLY A 41 -8.37 -3.60 5.04
CA GLY A 41 -8.23 -4.71 4.09
C GLY A 41 -7.86 -6.03 4.75
N SER A 42 -7.22 -6.90 4.00
CA SER A 42 -6.92 -8.28 4.37
C SER A 42 -5.43 -8.62 4.41
N GLY A 43 -4.58 -7.72 3.98
CA GLY A 43 -3.13 -7.93 3.98
C GLY A 43 -2.53 -7.87 5.39
N ARG A 44 -1.37 -8.49 5.55
CA ARG A 44 -0.66 -8.54 6.85
C ARG A 44 0.46 -7.50 6.93
N ARG A 45 0.33 -6.41 6.21
CA ARG A 45 1.32 -5.36 6.20
C ARG A 45 0.85 -4.18 7.01
N HIS A 46 1.79 -3.56 7.71
CA HIS A 46 1.53 -2.38 8.51
C HIS A 46 2.20 -1.18 7.85
N PHE A 47 1.43 -0.13 7.63
CA PHE A 47 1.90 1.08 6.99
C PHE A 47 2.02 2.20 8.02
N PHE A 48 3.05 3.02 7.84
CA PHE A 48 3.33 4.15 8.74
C PHE A 48 3.65 5.38 7.92
N ILE A 49 3.11 6.51 8.34
CA ILE A 49 3.54 7.80 7.81
C ILE A 49 4.63 8.30 8.75
N ASP A 50 5.88 8.27 8.25
CA ASP A 50 7.04 8.62 9.07
C ASP A 50 7.28 10.12 9.14
N LYS A 51 6.91 10.83 8.08
CA LYS A 51 7.13 12.27 7.96
C LYS A 51 6.08 12.90 7.05
N VAL A 52 5.65 14.09 7.41
CA VAL A 52 4.75 14.91 6.59
C VAL A 52 5.41 16.27 6.41
N THR A 53 5.55 16.70 5.17
CA THR A 53 5.95 18.05 4.83
C THR A 53 4.79 18.76 4.15
N GLU A 54 5.02 19.99 3.69
CA GLU A 54 3.96 20.78 3.01
C GLU A 54 3.41 20.09 1.76
N LYS A 55 4.24 19.34 1.03
CA LYS A 55 3.89 18.74 -0.26
C LYS A 55 4.25 17.26 -0.41
N THR A 56 4.83 16.65 0.60
CA THR A 56 5.29 15.26 0.53
C THR A 56 4.99 14.51 1.82
N ILE A 57 4.91 13.20 1.70
CA ILE A 57 4.93 12.31 2.85
C ILE A 57 6.04 11.26 2.66
N VAL A 58 6.52 10.73 3.76
CA VAL A 58 7.36 9.53 3.77
C VAL A 58 6.53 8.40 4.35
N LEU A 59 6.28 7.40 3.53
CA LEU A 59 5.47 6.24 3.88
C LEU A 59 6.38 5.02 3.97
N SER A 60 6.23 4.25 5.03
CA SER A 60 6.96 3.00 5.19
C SER A 60 5.99 1.84 5.37
N VAL A 61 6.45 0.66 4.97
CA VAL A 61 5.74 -0.59 5.18
C VAL A 61 6.62 -1.53 6.00
N HIS A 62 6.00 -2.19 6.97
CA HIS A 62 6.65 -3.21 7.78
C HIS A 62 5.86 -4.50 7.63
N TYR A 63 6.56 -5.58 7.34
CA TYR A 63 5.97 -6.89 7.26
C TYR A 63 6.30 -7.68 8.51
N GLU A 64 5.26 -8.16 9.16
CA GLU A 64 5.40 -8.94 10.39
C GLU A 64 6.35 -10.13 10.18
N ASN A 65 7.32 -10.27 11.06
CA ASN A 65 8.31 -11.36 11.07
C ASN A 65 9.27 -11.39 9.86
N ASN A 66 9.30 -10.35 9.04
CA ASN A 66 10.24 -10.30 7.91
C ASN A 66 10.76 -8.88 7.66
N PRO A 67 11.70 -8.39 8.47
CA PRO A 67 12.24 -7.03 8.31
C PRO A 67 12.87 -6.77 6.94
N SER A 68 13.34 -7.80 6.23
CA SER A 68 13.93 -7.62 4.90
C SER A 68 12.90 -7.20 3.84
N ALA A 69 11.61 -7.32 4.13
CA ALA A 69 10.54 -6.88 3.25
C ALA A 69 10.12 -5.42 3.52
N ASP A 70 10.75 -4.75 4.48
CA ASP A 70 10.44 -3.37 4.80
C ASP A 70 10.93 -2.43 3.69
N GLU A 71 10.09 -1.47 3.34
CA GLU A 71 10.40 -0.47 2.32
C GLU A 71 9.92 0.90 2.80
N THR A 72 10.52 1.94 2.23
CA THR A 72 10.18 3.33 2.53
C THR A 72 10.11 4.12 1.24
N TRP A 73 9.07 4.94 1.09
CA TRP A 73 8.86 5.75 -0.11
C TRP A 73 8.55 7.20 0.25
N ARG A 74 9.03 8.10 -0.58
CA ARG A 74 8.63 9.50 -0.53
C ARG A 74 7.60 9.72 -1.65
N ILE A 75 6.41 10.20 -1.28
CA ILE A 75 5.32 10.43 -2.23
C ILE A 75 4.92 11.90 -2.15
N ARG A 76 4.91 12.54 -3.30
CA ARG A 76 4.54 13.93 -3.45
C ARG A 76 3.03 14.08 -3.66
N VAL A 77 2.46 15.21 -3.26
CA VAL A 77 1.06 15.55 -3.61
C VAL A 77 0.87 15.44 -5.12
N GLY A 78 -0.18 14.77 -5.53
CA GLY A 78 -0.44 14.46 -6.95
C GLY A 78 0.27 13.23 -7.45
N GLY A 79 1.18 12.66 -6.66
CA GLY A 79 1.92 11.45 -7.01
C GLY A 79 1.24 10.17 -6.58
N LYS A 80 1.78 9.09 -7.10
CA LYS A 80 1.34 7.74 -6.74
C LYS A 80 2.53 6.80 -6.62
N ARG A 81 2.36 5.72 -5.89
CA ARG A 81 3.36 4.67 -5.75
C ARG A 81 2.69 3.32 -5.74
N ASP A 82 3.23 2.39 -6.51
CA ASP A 82 2.81 0.99 -6.49
C ASP A 82 3.72 0.18 -5.58
N TYR A 83 3.13 -0.74 -4.85
CA TYR A 83 3.85 -1.70 -4.03
C TYR A 83 3.27 -3.09 -4.27
N MET A 84 4.08 -3.97 -4.83
CA MET A 84 3.70 -5.35 -5.11
C MET A 84 4.71 -6.29 -4.48
N PRO A 85 4.43 -6.80 -3.28
CA PRO A 85 5.30 -7.78 -2.65
C PRO A 85 5.44 -9.03 -3.51
N ARG A 86 6.61 -9.62 -3.47
CA ARG A 86 6.90 -10.82 -4.25
C ARG A 86 5.99 -11.98 -3.84
N SER A 87 5.36 -12.63 -4.82
CA SER A 87 4.50 -13.79 -4.62
C SER A 87 4.44 -14.61 -5.90
N PHE A 88 4.13 -15.90 -5.80
CA PHE A 88 4.12 -16.80 -6.96
C PHE A 88 2.77 -16.81 -7.69
N ASP A 89 1.73 -17.27 -7.02
CA ASP A 89 0.45 -17.55 -7.66
C ASP A 89 -0.63 -16.55 -7.30
N GLY A 90 -0.35 -15.64 -6.40
CA GLY A 90 -1.29 -14.65 -5.94
C GLY A 90 -0.79 -13.90 -4.73
N GLY A 91 -1.46 -12.82 -4.40
CA GLY A 91 -1.11 -12.00 -3.25
C GLY A 91 -1.79 -10.65 -3.30
N TYR A 92 -1.34 -9.78 -2.44
CA TYR A 92 -1.87 -8.42 -2.37
C TYR A 92 -0.91 -7.46 -3.04
N LYS A 93 -1.47 -6.44 -3.68
CA LYS A 93 -0.72 -5.30 -4.18
C LYS A 93 -1.43 -4.02 -3.80
N TYR A 94 -0.65 -2.95 -3.70
CA TYR A 94 -1.12 -1.68 -3.17
C TYR A 94 -0.77 -0.56 -4.12
N ARG A 95 -1.66 0.42 -4.19
CA ARG A 95 -1.38 1.69 -4.84
C ARG A 95 -1.69 2.82 -3.88
N PHE A 96 -0.72 3.69 -3.70
CA PHE A 96 -0.84 4.84 -2.81
C PHE A 96 -0.98 6.10 -3.64
N TYR A 97 -1.93 6.96 -3.26
CA TYR A 97 -2.12 8.27 -3.86
C TYR A 97 -2.06 9.32 -2.76
N VAL A 98 -1.30 10.37 -2.99
CA VAL A 98 -1.30 11.53 -2.11
C VAL A 98 -2.02 12.67 -2.80
N THR A 99 -3.09 13.15 -2.19
CA THR A 99 -3.94 14.21 -2.73
C THR A 99 -4.05 15.36 -1.74
N GLU A 100 -4.45 16.51 -2.26
CA GLU A 100 -4.72 17.68 -1.44
C GLU A 100 -6.15 17.67 -0.88
#